data_f29976146727feb4b971f9a65c703d50
#
_entry.id   f29976146727feb4b971f9a65c703d50
#
_cell.length_a   1.000
_cell.length_b   1.000
_cell.length_c   1.000
_cell.angle_alpha   90.00
_cell.angle_beta   90.00
_cell.angle_gamma   90.00
#
_symmetry.space_group_name_H-M   'P 1'
#
loop_
_entity.id
_entity.type
_entity.pdbx_description
1 polymer ?
#
loop_
_entity_poly.entity_id
_entity_poly.type
_entity_poly.pdbx_seq_one_letter_code
_entity_poly.pdbx_strand_id
1 'polypeptide(L)'
;MKARNARIDTLRVVAMLLIICGHFIYHGMRHVGLQESTGVPFADSAVGRMNFVMAQFLGYACNIATNIYFMITGYFLVKPRTLSYAVSKSWKLWRTIVFYTLSVYAVLCATGALDFSVSQLIEQLMPIHSRKYWFMSNYIVVLLLSPFVSKALDALAKKEYQGLLLVLLLLNFAEGSWGYGGIFSGGMSVVFCLSLFTLGGYLKKFPLPAFRFDHVAYLVGYLSICLFFTLNSYVGQLEVFGDADTLLNIRALANNSVPLLSAVCFFLVFASGRWSVPNGVSRLAVGCSPYIMAVYLIHDNVYLRPLLWDGVVRPLNYVNSCWFLPYCVAVVVAVFVLCLSVEYVRQKVVSIIKK
;
A
#
# COMPACT_ATOMS: atom_id res chain seq x y z
N MET A 1 -9.74 18.39 -21.50
CA MET A 1 -9.13 17.49 -20.49
C MET A 1 -8.95 18.27 -19.20
N LYS A 2 -9.50 17.78 -18.05
CA LYS A 2 -9.19 18.38 -16.75
C LYS A 2 -7.68 18.31 -16.52
N ALA A 3 -7.05 19.43 -16.09
CA ALA A 3 -5.64 19.44 -15.75
C ALA A 3 -5.34 18.34 -14.72
N ARG A 4 -4.35 17.49 -15.01
CA ARG A 4 -3.90 16.44 -14.08
C ARG A 4 -3.27 17.07 -12.85
N ASN A 5 -3.56 16.51 -11.69
CA ASN A 5 -2.95 16.97 -10.44
C ASN A 5 -1.59 16.26 -10.25
N ALA A 6 -0.51 16.94 -10.65
CA ALA A 6 0.85 16.43 -10.60
C ALA A 6 1.25 15.93 -9.19
N ARG A 7 0.81 16.59 -8.12
CA ARG A 7 1.10 16.18 -6.74
C ARG A 7 0.48 14.82 -6.42
N ILE A 8 -0.76 14.59 -6.82
CA ILE A 8 -1.42 13.30 -6.58
C ILE A 8 -0.87 12.21 -7.51
N ASP A 9 -0.44 12.54 -8.73
CA ASP A 9 0.27 11.57 -9.58
C ASP A 9 1.64 11.22 -8.99
N THR A 10 2.36 12.18 -8.40
CA THR A 10 3.60 11.93 -7.64
C THR A 10 3.32 11.06 -6.41
N LEU A 11 2.26 11.34 -5.65
CA LEU A 11 1.86 10.53 -4.51
C LEU A 11 1.60 9.07 -4.90
N ARG A 12 0.97 8.80 -6.06
CA ARG A 12 0.76 7.44 -6.57
C ARG A 12 2.08 6.72 -6.85
N VAL A 13 3.04 7.41 -7.46
CA VAL A 13 4.37 6.84 -7.72
C VAL A 13 5.08 6.53 -6.42
N VAL A 14 5.11 7.48 -5.49
CA VAL A 14 5.75 7.29 -4.17
C VAL A 14 5.06 6.15 -3.40
N ALA A 15 3.73 6.08 -3.39
CA ALA A 15 3.02 4.99 -2.75
C ALA A 15 3.38 3.62 -3.36
N MET A 16 3.60 3.52 -4.68
CA MET A 16 4.06 2.28 -5.31
C MET A 16 5.49 1.92 -4.91
N LEU A 17 6.39 2.90 -4.85
CA LEU A 17 7.75 2.66 -4.35
C LEU A 17 7.73 2.19 -2.90
N LEU A 18 6.86 2.74 -2.06
CA LEU A 18 6.65 2.27 -0.68
C LEU A 18 6.07 0.84 -0.65
N ILE A 19 5.18 0.44 -1.57
CA ILE A 19 4.71 -0.95 -1.66
C ILE A 19 5.88 -1.89 -1.94
N ILE A 20 6.72 -1.57 -2.93
CA ILE A 20 7.88 -2.42 -3.27
C ILE A 20 8.86 -2.49 -2.09
N CYS A 21 9.14 -1.36 -1.44
CA CYS A 21 10.00 -1.30 -0.25
C CYS A 21 9.40 -2.13 0.90
N GLY A 22 8.09 -2.01 1.13
CA GLY A 22 7.38 -2.85 2.10
C GLY A 22 7.51 -4.34 1.77
N HIS A 23 7.40 -4.74 0.51
CA HIS A 23 7.56 -6.13 0.09
C HIS A 23 9.02 -6.62 0.20
N PHE A 24 10.00 -5.76 -0.02
CA PHE A 24 11.41 -6.07 0.31
C PHE A 24 11.56 -6.46 1.79
N ILE A 25 10.91 -5.72 2.70
CA ILE A 25 10.93 -6.01 4.14
C ILE A 25 10.04 -7.23 4.47
N TYR A 26 8.74 -7.20 4.12
CA TYR A 26 7.78 -8.21 4.58
C TYR A 26 7.91 -9.56 3.88
N HIS A 27 8.21 -9.59 2.58
CA HIS A 27 8.38 -10.83 1.85
C HIS A 27 9.83 -11.29 1.83
N GLY A 28 10.76 -10.38 1.57
CA GLY A 28 12.17 -10.72 1.44
C GLY A 28 12.87 -11.05 2.76
N MET A 29 12.31 -10.59 3.89
CA MET A 29 12.90 -10.80 5.22
C MET A 29 11.97 -11.59 6.16
N ARG A 30 10.91 -12.22 5.64
CA ARG A 30 9.87 -12.93 6.43
C ARG A 30 10.42 -14.03 7.36
N HIS A 31 11.54 -14.65 7.01
CA HIS A 31 12.18 -15.69 7.83
C HIS A 31 13.01 -15.15 9.00
N VAL A 32 13.17 -13.82 9.07
CA VAL A 32 13.93 -13.14 10.12
C VAL A 32 12.99 -12.46 11.09
N GLY A 33 11.78 -13.00 11.25
CA GLY A 33 10.88 -12.62 12.35
C GLY A 33 10.92 -11.16 12.77
N LEU A 34 10.46 -10.24 11.91
CA LEU A 34 9.98 -8.94 12.40
C LEU A 34 8.86 -9.14 13.45
N GLN A 35 8.35 -10.37 13.56
CA GLN A 35 7.29 -10.78 14.50
C GLN A 35 7.73 -11.90 15.49
N GLU A 36 8.83 -12.59 15.24
CA GLU A 36 9.32 -13.65 16.15
C GLU A 36 10.63 -13.21 16.81
N SER A 37 10.58 -13.04 18.11
CA SER A 37 11.59 -12.44 18.97
C SER A 37 12.81 -13.34 19.27
N THR A 38 13.05 -14.39 18.50
CA THR A 38 14.10 -15.34 18.82
C THR A 38 15.01 -15.58 17.62
N GLY A 39 16.27 -15.15 17.75
CA GLY A 39 17.33 -15.52 16.81
C GLY A 39 17.45 -14.58 15.61
N VAL A 40 17.26 -13.28 15.79
CA VAL A 40 17.44 -12.29 14.72
C VAL A 40 18.92 -12.21 14.34
N PRO A 41 19.30 -12.53 13.07
CA PRO A 41 20.68 -12.39 12.59
C PRO A 41 21.24 -10.96 12.70
N PHE A 42 20.39 -9.98 12.98
CA PHE A 42 20.72 -8.59 13.21
C PHE A 42 21.37 -8.29 14.58
N ALA A 43 21.29 -9.21 15.56
CA ALA A 43 21.69 -8.90 16.94
C ALA A 43 23.20 -8.95 17.16
N ASP A 44 23.96 -9.65 16.30
CA ASP A 44 25.35 -10.00 16.57
C ASP A 44 26.37 -8.89 16.27
N SER A 45 25.98 -7.89 15.49
CA SER A 45 26.86 -6.78 15.13
C SER A 45 26.18 -5.41 15.31
N ALA A 46 26.99 -4.36 15.50
CA ALA A 46 26.48 -2.98 15.56
C ALA A 46 25.77 -2.59 14.25
N VAL A 47 26.32 -3.01 13.12
CA VAL A 47 25.71 -2.78 11.79
C VAL A 47 24.40 -3.54 11.67
N GLY A 48 24.34 -4.79 12.10
CA GLY A 48 23.12 -5.59 12.09
C GLY A 48 22.02 -4.97 12.95
N ARG A 49 22.34 -4.50 14.17
CA ARG A 49 21.36 -3.79 15.02
C ARG A 49 20.85 -2.51 14.37
N MET A 50 21.71 -1.72 13.74
CA MET A 50 21.30 -0.51 13.03
C MET A 50 20.39 -0.83 11.83
N ASN A 51 20.72 -1.85 11.05
CA ASN A 51 19.92 -2.30 9.91
C ASN A 51 18.56 -2.85 10.37
N PHE A 52 18.50 -3.51 11.54
CA PHE A 52 17.25 -3.95 12.13
C PHE A 52 16.33 -2.75 12.45
N VAL A 53 16.84 -1.73 13.15
CA VAL A 53 16.07 -0.51 13.43
C VAL A 53 15.60 0.17 12.14
N MET A 54 16.48 0.21 11.13
CA MET A 54 16.15 0.76 9.82
C MET A 54 15.05 -0.07 9.11
N ALA A 55 15.13 -1.41 9.16
CA ALA A 55 14.11 -2.28 8.59
C ALA A 55 12.74 -2.10 9.28
N GLN A 56 12.72 -1.97 10.60
CA GLN A 56 11.52 -1.66 11.36
C GLN A 56 10.93 -0.30 10.94
N PHE A 57 11.76 0.74 10.87
CA PHE A 57 11.34 2.06 10.43
C PHE A 57 10.74 2.03 9.01
N LEU A 58 11.41 1.37 8.07
CA LEU A 58 10.91 1.20 6.70
C LEU A 58 9.59 0.39 6.69
N GLY A 59 9.47 -0.64 7.51
CA GLY A 59 8.24 -1.41 7.66
C GLY A 59 7.06 -0.51 8.05
N TYR A 60 7.21 0.30 9.11
CA TYR A 60 6.15 1.25 9.52
C TYR A 60 5.90 2.34 8.49
N ALA A 61 6.95 2.88 7.87
CA ALA A 61 6.82 3.89 6.83
C ALA A 61 6.07 3.36 5.60
N CYS A 62 6.30 2.11 5.20
CA CYS A 62 5.69 1.50 4.02
C CYS A 62 4.25 1.03 4.25
N ASN A 63 3.84 0.78 5.50
CA ASN A 63 2.52 0.20 5.83
C ASN A 63 1.32 1.07 5.41
N ILE A 64 1.53 2.34 5.11
CA ILE A 64 0.49 3.26 4.63
C ILE A 64 0.21 3.16 3.13
N ALA A 65 1.04 2.47 2.38
CA ALA A 65 1.10 2.62 0.93
C ALA A 65 -0.21 2.23 0.22
N THR A 66 -0.84 1.13 0.61
CA THR A 66 -2.15 0.71 0.10
C THR A 66 -3.27 1.66 0.55
N ASN A 67 -3.19 2.19 1.78
CA ASN A 67 -4.17 3.12 2.33
C ASN A 67 -4.26 4.40 1.49
N ILE A 68 -3.12 4.88 1.00
CA ILE A 68 -3.02 6.05 0.13
C ILE A 68 -3.87 5.88 -1.15
N TYR A 69 -3.90 4.69 -1.76
CA TYR A 69 -4.69 4.46 -2.97
C TYR A 69 -6.20 4.55 -2.72
N PHE A 70 -6.69 4.05 -1.59
CA PHE A 70 -8.10 4.19 -1.21
C PHE A 70 -8.46 5.64 -0.88
N MET A 71 -7.58 6.37 -0.18
CA MET A 71 -7.76 7.80 0.08
C MET A 71 -7.76 8.63 -1.21
N ILE A 72 -6.84 8.38 -2.15
CA ILE A 72 -6.85 9.02 -3.49
C ILE A 72 -8.17 8.74 -4.19
N THR A 73 -8.66 7.52 -4.12
CA THR A 73 -9.91 7.12 -4.79
C THR A 73 -11.10 7.89 -4.22
N GLY A 74 -11.25 7.94 -2.90
CA GLY A 74 -12.27 8.73 -2.23
C GLY A 74 -12.16 10.23 -2.53
N TYR A 75 -10.95 10.77 -2.54
CA TYR A 75 -10.68 12.16 -2.85
C TYR A 75 -11.18 12.57 -4.26
N PHE A 76 -11.05 11.70 -5.25
CA PHE A 76 -11.51 11.99 -6.62
C PHE A 76 -12.96 11.56 -6.89
N LEU A 77 -13.49 10.60 -6.13
CA LEU A 77 -14.83 10.09 -6.29
C LEU A 77 -15.82 10.62 -5.24
N VAL A 78 -15.45 11.61 -4.45
CA VAL A 78 -16.37 12.26 -3.47
C VAL A 78 -17.66 12.74 -4.10
N LYS A 79 -17.60 13.25 -5.33
CA LYS A 79 -18.81 13.52 -6.15
C LYS A 79 -19.24 12.24 -6.83
N PRO A 80 -20.52 11.84 -6.67
CA PRO A 80 -21.04 10.58 -7.22
C PRO A 80 -20.80 10.45 -8.72
N ARG A 81 -20.39 9.26 -9.13
CA ARG A 81 -20.30 8.84 -10.53
C ARG A 81 -21.40 7.82 -10.82
N THR A 82 -21.68 7.57 -12.10
CA THR A 82 -22.65 6.56 -12.50
C THR A 82 -22.13 5.14 -12.22
N LEU A 83 -23.05 4.21 -12.00
CA LEU A 83 -22.72 2.78 -11.87
C LEU A 83 -22.00 2.26 -13.13
N SER A 84 -22.41 2.70 -14.32
CA SER A 84 -21.75 2.35 -15.58
C SER A 84 -20.29 2.76 -15.60
N TYR A 85 -19.93 3.94 -15.06
CA TYR A 85 -18.54 4.35 -14.90
C TYR A 85 -17.77 3.40 -13.98
N ALA A 86 -18.32 3.06 -12.82
CA ALA A 86 -17.70 2.15 -11.85
C ALA A 86 -17.48 0.76 -12.44
N VAL A 87 -18.49 0.20 -13.09
CA VAL A 87 -18.42 -1.11 -13.77
C VAL A 87 -17.35 -1.10 -14.87
N SER A 88 -17.35 -0.07 -15.73
CA SER A 88 -16.35 0.03 -16.82
C SER A 88 -14.92 0.10 -16.29
N LYS A 89 -14.69 0.82 -15.20
CA LYS A 89 -13.36 0.91 -14.55
C LYS A 89 -12.97 -0.42 -13.90
N SER A 90 -13.87 -1.04 -13.18
CA SER A 90 -13.66 -2.35 -12.53
C SER A 90 -13.39 -3.44 -13.57
N TRP A 91 -14.12 -3.44 -14.69
CA TRP A 91 -13.93 -4.36 -15.80
C TRP A 91 -12.55 -4.21 -16.46
N LYS A 92 -12.12 -2.95 -16.70
CA LYS A 92 -10.78 -2.69 -17.23
C LYS A 92 -9.71 -3.24 -16.28
N LEU A 93 -9.87 -3.02 -14.98
CA LEU A 93 -8.96 -3.48 -13.95
C LEU A 93 -8.93 -5.01 -13.89
N TRP A 94 -10.09 -5.65 -13.81
CA TRP A 94 -10.23 -7.10 -13.79
C TRP A 94 -9.51 -7.75 -15.00
N ARG A 95 -9.73 -7.25 -16.20
CA ARG A 95 -9.04 -7.76 -17.41
C ARG A 95 -7.52 -7.65 -17.30
N THR A 96 -7.01 -6.58 -16.70
CA THR A 96 -5.57 -6.42 -16.51
C THR A 96 -5.03 -7.41 -15.48
N ILE A 97 -5.75 -7.65 -14.39
CA ILE A 97 -5.38 -8.66 -13.38
C ILE A 97 -5.36 -10.05 -14.02
N VAL A 98 -6.45 -10.44 -14.68
CA VAL A 98 -6.58 -11.74 -15.34
C VAL A 98 -5.48 -11.95 -16.40
N PHE A 99 -5.14 -10.90 -17.16
CA PHE A 99 -4.02 -10.98 -18.10
C PHE A 99 -2.72 -11.40 -17.41
N TYR A 100 -2.34 -10.72 -16.30
CA TYR A 100 -1.10 -11.03 -15.60
C TYR A 100 -1.14 -12.38 -14.89
N THR A 101 -2.25 -12.73 -14.24
CA THR A 101 -2.38 -14.02 -13.54
C THR A 101 -2.30 -15.19 -14.53
N LEU A 102 -3.04 -15.11 -15.65
CA LEU A 102 -3.03 -16.16 -16.68
C LEU A 102 -1.69 -16.25 -17.39
N SER A 103 -1.07 -15.10 -17.74
CA SER A 103 0.22 -15.11 -18.46
C SER A 103 1.31 -15.76 -17.61
N VAL A 104 1.40 -15.42 -16.32
CA VAL A 104 2.37 -16.04 -15.41
C VAL A 104 2.08 -17.52 -15.24
N TYR A 105 0.83 -17.90 -14.98
CA TYR A 105 0.43 -19.30 -14.83
C TYR A 105 0.76 -20.12 -16.08
N ALA A 106 0.40 -19.61 -17.26
CA ALA A 106 0.66 -20.30 -18.53
C ALA A 106 2.17 -20.50 -18.80
N VAL A 107 2.99 -19.48 -18.51
CA VAL A 107 4.46 -19.61 -18.66
C VAL A 107 5.01 -20.66 -17.71
N LEU A 108 4.58 -20.68 -16.45
CA LEU A 108 5.07 -21.66 -15.47
C LEU A 108 4.65 -23.09 -15.81
N CYS A 109 3.43 -23.28 -16.32
CA CYS A 109 3.01 -24.60 -16.82
C CYS A 109 3.80 -25.01 -18.07
N ALA A 110 4.01 -24.09 -19.02
CA ALA A 110 4.75 -24.38 -20.25
C ALA A 110 6.24 -24.70 -19.99
N THR A 111 6.83 -24.14 -18.94
CA THR A 111 8.22 -24.42 -18.54
C THR A 111 8.36 -25.64 -17.63
N GLY A 112 7.26 -26.31 -17.26
CA GLY A 112 7.26 -27.42 -16.31
C GLY A 112 7.53 -27.03 -14.84
N ALA A 113 7.53 -25.73 -14.53
CA ALA A 113 7.68 -25.23 -13.17
C ALA A 113 6.43 -25.40 -12.31
N LEU A 114 5.26 -25.60 -12.95
CA LEU A 114 3.99 -25.93 -12.32
C LEU A 114 3.24 -26.97 -13.15
N ASP A 115 2.58 -27.92 -12.49
CA ASP A 115 1.64 -28.81 -13.14
C ASP A 115 0.34 -28.08 -13.46
N PHE A 116 -0.22 -28.39 -14.64
CA PHE A 116 -1.50 -27.82 -15.05
C PHE A 116 -2.63 -28.34 -14.14
N SER A 117 -3.43 -27.44 -13.63
CA SER A 117 -4.63 -27.75 -12.83
C SER A 117 -5.80 -26.85 -13.25
N VAL A 118 -6.95 -27.48 -13.52
CA VAL A 118 -8.19 -26.76 -13.86
C VAL A 118 -8.64 -25.86 -12.70
N SER A 119 -8.50 -26.33 -11.45
CA SER A 119 -8.82 -25.55 -10.26
C SER A 119 -7.97 -24.28 -10.20
N GLN A 120 -6.65 -24.40 -10.40
CA GLN A 120 -5.75 -23.26 -10.42
C GLN A 120 -6.05 -22.31 -11.59
N LEU A 121 -6.41 -22.84 -12.76
CA LEU A 121 -6.82 -22.01 -13.90
C LEU A 121 -8.06 -21.16 -13.55
N ILE A 122 -9.08 -21.77 -12.94
CA ILE A 122 -10.29 -21.06 -12.50
C ILE A 122 -9.93 -19.95 -11.49
N GLU A 123 -9.02 -20.21 -10.57
CA GLU A 123 -8.55 -19.20 -9.61
C GLU A 123 -7.87 -17.99 -10.30
N GLN A 124 -7.14 -18.19 -11.42
CA GLN A 124 -6.57 -17.07 -12.19
C GLN A 124 -7.66 -16.19 -12.83
N LEU A 125 -8.79 -16.78 -13.21
CA LEU A 125 -9.93 -16.09 -13.81
C LEU A 125 -10.79 -15.37 -12.77
N MET A 126 -10.73 -15.80 -11.51
CA MET A 126 -11.54 -15.27 -10.41
C MET A 126 -10.73 -14.55 -9.32
N PRO A 127 -9.97 -13.48 -9.67
CA PRO A 127 -9.02 -12.83 -8.75
C PRO A 127 -9.69 -12.24 -7.50
N ILE A 128 -10.96 -11.87 -7.56
CA ILE A 128 -11.70 -11.35 -6.40
C ILE A 128 -11.99 -12.47 -5.41
N HIS A 129 -12.42 -13.64 -5.89
CA HIS A 129 -12.73 -14.80 -5.06
C HIS A 129 -11.47 -15.44 -4.48
N SER A 130 -10.44 -15.64 -5.30
CA SER A 130 -9.20 -16.28 -4.90
C SER A 130 -8.33 -15.44 -3.94
N ARG A 131 -8.63 -14.12 -3.85
CA ARG A 131 -7.91 -13.13 -3.02
C ARG A 131 -6.37 -13.14 -3.21
N LYS A 132 -5.89 -13.65 -4.34
CA LYS A 132 -4.44 -13.68 -4.67
C LYS A 132 -3.81 -12.29 -4.63
N TYR A 133 -4.63 -11.27 -4.91
CA TYR A 133 -4.29 -9.86 -4.74
C TYR A 133 -5.34 -9.18 -3.86
N TRP A 134 -5.23 -9.34 -2.54
CA TRP A 134 -6.21 -8.81 -1.59
C TRP A 134 -6.52 -7.31 -1.81
N PHE A 135 -5.47 -6.51 -2.06
CA PHE A 135 -5.61 -5.08 -2.32
C PHE A 135 -6.46 -4.82 -3.57
N MET A 136 -6.21 -5.53 -4.66
CA MET A 136 -6.93 -5.35 -5.93
C MET A 136 -8.37 -5.83 -5.84
N SER A 137 -8.62 -6.92 -5.11
CA SER A 137 -9.97 -7.43 -4.85
C SER A 137 -10.80 -6.39 -4.10
N ASN A 138 -10.27 -5.86 -3.01
CA ASN A 138 -10.93 -4.79 -2.25
C ASN A 138 -11.09 -3.51 -3.09
N TYR A 139 -10.09 -3.17 -3.91
CA TYR A 139 -10.14 -1.99 -4.76
C TYR A 139 -11.28 -2.05 -5.79
N ILE A 140 -11.49 -3.20 -6.43
CA ILE A 140 -12.63 -3.43 -7.34
C ILE A 140 -13.95 -3.29 -6.58
N VAL A 141 -14.08 -3.90 -5.41
CA VAL A 141 -15.31 -3.82 -4.59
C VAL A 141 -15.59 -2.37 -4.19
N VAL A 142 -14.59 -1.63 -3.72
CA VAL A 142 -14.73 -0.21 -3.37
C VAL A 142 -15.13 0.62 -4.59
N LEU A 143 -14.57 0.36 -5.78
CA LEU A 143 -14.96 1.04 -7.00
C LEU A 143 -16.43 0.77 -7.36
N LEU A 144 -16.88 -0.48 -7.27
CA LEU A 144 -18.28 -0.84 -7.56
C LEU A 144 -19.26 -0.22 -6.57
N LEU A 145 -18.87 -0.11 -5.29
CA LEU A 145 -19.67 0.52 -4.25
C LEU A 145 -19.60 2.06 -4.29
N SER A 146 -18.58 2.64 -4.92
CA SER A 146 -18.32 4.08 -4.86
C SER A 146 -19.49 4.97 -5.33
N PRO A 147 -20.33 4.62 -6.34
CA PRO A 147 -21.46 5.47 -6.71
C PRO A 147 -22.49 5.65 -5.58
N PHE A 148 -22.73 4.58 -4.83
CA PHE A 148 -23.70 4.56 -3.74
C PHE A 148 -23.13 5.25 -2.48
N VAL A 149 -21.92 4.87 -2.11
CA VAL A 149 -21.22 5.45 -0.95
C VAL A 149 -21.02 6.96 -1.16
N SER A 150 -20.52 7.39 -2.33
CA SER A 150 -20.34 8.81 -2.62
C SER A 150 -21.65 9.59 -2.59
N LYS A 151 -22.76 9.00 -3.07
CA LYS A 151 -24.08 9.65 -2.99
C LYS A 151 -24.52 9.86 -1.54
N ALA A 152 -24.32 8.86 -0.68
CA ALA A 152 -24.63 9.00 0.74
C ALA A 152 -23.74 10.07 1.41
N LEU A 153 -22.42 10.02 1.16
CA LEU A 153 -21.46 10.95 1.72
C LEU A 153 -21.62 12.39 1.21
N ASP A 154 -22.08 12.57 -0.03
CA ASP A 154 -22.32 13.90 -0.60
C ASP A 154 -23.53 14.59 0.07
N ALA A 155 -24.51 13.82 0.53
CA ALA A 155 -25.68 14.33 1.25
C ALA A 155 -25.37 14.79 2.69
N LEU A 156 -24.29 14.29 3.33
CA LEU A 156 -23.97 14.59 4.71
C LEU A 156 -23.50 16.05 4.90
N ALA A 157 -24.03 16.72 5.93
CA ALA A 157 -23.45 17.96 6.43
C ALA A 157 -22.08 17.69 7.10
N LYS A 158 -21.28 18.75 7.30
CA LYS A 158 -19.91 18.61 7.83
C LYS A 158 -19.86 17.89 9.18
N LYS A 159 -20.78 18.22 10.10
CA LYS A 159 -20.83 17.60 11.45
C LYS A 159 -21.22 16.12 11.39
N GLU A 160 -22.17 15.76 10.54
CA GLU A 160 -22.60 14.37 10.32
C GLU A 160 -21.48 13.54 9.73
N TYR A 161 -20.76 14.10 8.73
CA TYR A 161 -19.61 13.43 8.13
C TYR A 161 -18.49 13.22 9.15
N GLN A 162 -18.22 14.21 10.02
CA GLN A 162 -17.24 14.09 11.10
C GLN A 162 -17.68 13.02 12.12
N GLY A 163 -18.97 12.98 12.45
CA GLY A 163 -19.53 11.92 13.31
C GLY A 163 -19.31 10.53 12.74
N LEU A 164 -19.58 10.34 11.44
CA LEU A 164 -19.33 9.08 10.75
C LEU A 164 -17.84 8.69 10.81
N LEU A 165 -16.94 9.63 10.52
CA LEU A 165 -15.49 9.37 10.60
C LEU A 165 -15.04 9.02 12.01
N LEU A 166 -15.59 9.70 13.04
CA LEU A 166 -15.29 9.39 14.43
C LEU A 166 -15.74 7.98 14.80
N VAL A 167 -16.95 7.57 14.42
CA VAL A 167 -17.45 6.20 14.65
C VAL A 167 -16.53 5.18 13.97
N LEU A 168 -16.18 5.38 12.71
CA LEU A 168 -15.29 4.48 11.98
C LEU A 168 -13.90 4.40 12.62
N LEU A 169 -13.36 5.52 13.11
CA LEU A 169 -12.08 5.58 13.81
C LEU A 169 -12.13 4.85 15.14
N LEU A 170 -13.18 5.08 15.95
CA LEU A 170 -13.35 4.43 17.26
C LEU A 170 -13.52 2.92 17.11
N LEU A 171 -14.30 2.46 16.14
CA LEU A 171 -14.46 1.03 15.85
C LEU A 171 -13.15 0.39 15.40
N ASN A 172 -12.40 1.07 14.53
CA ASN A 172 -11.08 0.62 14.08
C ASN A 172 -10.08 0.53 15.23
N PHE A 173 -10.08 1.53 16.12
CA PHE A 173 -9.24 1.56 17.31
C PHE A 173 -9.60 0.44 18.30
N ALA A 174 -10.89 0.26 18.58
CA ALA A 174 -11.35 -0.77 19.51
C ALA A 174 -10.98 -2.17 19.02
N GLU A 175 -11.19 -2.47 17.74
CA GLU A 175 -10.80 -3.76 17.16
C GLU A 175 -9.27 -3.99 17.24
N GLY A 176 -8.47 -2.97 16.92
CA GLY A 176 -7.02 -3.03 17.03
C GLY A 176 -6.52 -3.30 18.44
N SER A 177 -7.20 -2.76 19.44
CA SER A 177 -6.81 -2.86 20.87
C SER A 177 -7.17 -4.21 21.49
N TRP A 178 -8.23 -4.88 21.02
CA TRP A 178 -8.72 -6.13 21.61
C TRP A 178 -8.28 -7.39 20.90
N GLY A 179 -7.49 -7.28 19.81
CA GLY A 179 -6.83 -8.40 19.16
C GLY A 179 -7.74 -9.40 18.44
N TYR A 180 -9.01 -9.09 18.28
CA TYR A 180 -9.96 -9.94 17.54
C TYR A 180 -9.91 -9.65 16.05
N GLY A 181 -9.87 -10.70 15.24
CA GLY A 181 -10.04 -10.62 13.79
C GLY A 181 -11.47 -10.22 13.45
N GLY A 182 -11.77 -8.92 13.51
CA GLY A 182 -13.09 -8.39 13.37
C GLY A 182 -13.36 -7.78 11.99
N ILE A 183 -14.23 -6.78 11.97
CA ILE A 183 -14.76 -6.14 10.75
C ILE A 183 -13.65 -5.49 9.91
N PHE A 184 -12.61 -4.94 10.55
CA PHE A 184 -11.50 -4.26 9.86
C PHE A 184 -10.36 -5.22 9.46
N SER A 185 -10.30 -6.42 10.03
CA SER A 185 -9.39 -7.52 9.65
C SER A 185 -7.93 -7.08 9.46
N GLY A 186 -7.36 -6.41 10.45
CA GLY A 186 -5.97 -5.94 10.39
C GLY A 186 -5.68 -4.96 9.24
N GLY A 187 -6.67 -4.18 8.83
CA GLY A 187 -6.52 -3.22 7.72
C GLY A 187 -6.71 -3.81 6.32
N MET A 188 -7.09 -5.09 6.20
CA MET A 188 -7.25 -5.78 4.91
C MET A 188 -8.71 -6.00 4.50
N SER A 189 -9.70 -5.48 5.24
CA SER A 189 -11.11 -5.64 4.91
C SER A 189 -11.64 -4.56 3.97
N VAL A 190 -12.75 -4.86 3.29
CA VAL A 190 -13.49 -3.87 2.48
C VAL A 190 -13.98 -2.72 3.35
N VAL A 191 -14.38 -2.98 4.61
CA VAL A 191 -14.86 -1.95 5.54
C VAL A 191 -13.73 -0.96 5.87
N PHE A 192 -12.53 -1.44 6.14
CA PHE A 192 -11.37 -0.58 6.34
C PHE A 192 -11.05 0.26 5.09
N CYS A 193 -11.07 -0.36 3.90
CA CYS A 193 -10.85 0.33 2.64
C CYS A 193 -11.90 1.41 2.36
N LEU A 194 -13.18 1.15 2.72
CA LEU A 194 -14.26 2.14 2.64
C LEU A 194 -14.08 3.26 3.66
N SER A 195 -13.54 3.00 4.84
CA SER A 195 -13.21 4.03 5.82
C SER A 195 -12.15 4.99 5.29
N LEU A 196 -11.11 4.47 4.63
CA LEU A 196 -10.09 5.26 3.95
C LEU A 196 -10.65 6.06 2.76
N PHE A 197 -11.54 5.44 1.98
CA PHE A 197 -12.27 6.11 0.91
C PHE A 197 -13.10 7.28 1.47
N THR A 198 -13.86 7.05 2.53
CA THR A 198 -14.66 8.06 3.22
C THR A 198 -13.79 9.21 3.72
N LEU A 199 -12.65 8.90 4.32
CA LEU A 199 -11.68 9.89 4.81
C LEU A 199 -11.09 10.74 3.67
N GLY A 200 -10.69 10.11 2.56
CA GLY A 200 -10.23 10.81 1.37
C GLY A 200 -11.29 11.74 0.79
N GLY A 201 -12.54 11.30 0.76
CA GLY A 201 -13.70 12.11 0.35
C GLY A 201 -13.94 13.30 1.26
N TYR A 202 -13.83 13.12 2.58
CA TYR A 202 -13.92 14.20 3.57
C TYR A 202 -12.88 15.29 3.33
N LEU A 203 -11.61 14.91 3.17
CA LEU A 203 -10.51 15.84 2.94
C LEU A 203 -10.66 16.64 1.64
N LYS A 204 -11.39 16.10 0.66
CA LYS A 204 -11.75 16.85 -0.57
C LYS A 204 -12.92 17.78 -0.38
N LYS A 205 -13.97 17.31 0.30
CA LYS A 205 -15.23 18.08 0.49
C LYS A 205 -15.04 19.22 1.50
N PHE A 206 -14.23 18.97 2.54
CA PHE A 206 -13.97 19.91 3.63
C PHE A 206 -12.46 20.07 3.84
N PRO A 207 -11.77 20.81 2.96
CA PRO A 207 -10.33 20.98 3.05
C PRO A 207 -9.94 21.61 4.38
N LEU A 208 -8.81 21.15 4.93
CA LEU A 208 -8.25 21.69 6.17
C LEU A 208 -7.74 23.13 5.94
N PRO A 209 -7.78 23.97 6.95
CA PRO A 209 -7.17 25.31 6.90
C PRO A 209 -5.70 25.18 6.53
N ALA A 210 -5.28 25.92 5.52
CA ALA A 210 -3.90 25.91 5.07
C ALA A 210 -3.05 26.90 5.89
N PHE A 211 -1.83 26.49 6.30
CA PHE A 211 -0.84 27.33 6.96
C PHE A 211 0.53 27.26 6.24
N ARG A 212 1.45 28.15 6.59
CA ARG A 212 2.66 28.42 5.77
C ARG A 212 3.50 27.18 5.47
N PHE A 213 3.65 26.28 6.44
CA PHE A 213 4.49 25.08 6.34
C PHE A 213 3.70 23.79 6.60
N ASP A 214 2.44 23.76 6.19
CA ASP A 214 1.54 22.63 6.42
C ASP A 214 2.10 21.29 5.91
N HIS A 215 2.66 21.25 4.71
CA HIS A 215 3.27 20.05 4.13
C HIS A 215 4.47 19.52 4.95
N VAL A 216 5.28 20.44 5.54
CA VAL A 216 6.40 20.06 6.42
C VAL A 216 5.87 19.51 7.74
N ALA A 217 4.86 20.17 8.34
CA ALA A 217 4.25 19.70 9.57
C ALA A 217 3.61 18.31 9.40
N TYR A 218 2.92 18.06 8.29
CA TYR A 218 2.38 16.74 7.99
C TYR A 218 3.47 15.69 7.76
N LEU A 219 4.56 16.05 7.08
CA LEU A 219 5.70 15.15 6.92
C LEU A 219 6.36 14.82 8.27
N VAL A 220 6.59 15.82 9.11
CA VAL A 220 7.12 15.63 10.46
C VAL A 220 6.18 14.73 11.29
N GLY A 221 4.86 14.98 11.25
CA GLY A 221 3.88 14.13 11.92
C GLY A 221 3.96 12.67 11.47
N TYR A 222 4.02 12.44 10.15
CA TYR A 222 4.20 11.09 9.60
C TYR A 222 5.49 10.41 10.09
N LEU A 223 6.63 11.10 9.97
CA LEU A 223 7.92 10.56 10.39
C LEU A 223 7.99 10.32 11.89
N SER A 224 7.41 11.21 12.71
CA SER A 224 7.33 11.05 14.17
C SER A 224 6.53 9.81 14.56
N ILE A 225 5.42 9.53 13.88
CA ILE A 225 4.65 8.32 14.12
C ILE A 225 5.47 7.08 13.77
N CYS A 226 6.13 7.06 12.60
CA CYS A 226 6.99 5.94 12.19
C CYS A 226 8.12 5.71 13.21
N LEU A 227 8.78 6.78 13.64
CA LEU A 227 9.86 6.72 14.62
C LEU A 227 9.37 6.21 15.99
N PHE A 228 8.22 6.69 16.46
CA PHE A 228 7.63 6.25 17.72
C PHE A 228 7.41 4.72 17.74
N PHE A 229 6.82 4.17 16.68
CA PHE A 229 6.60 2.72 16.60
C PHE A 229 7.90 1.94 16.43
N THR A 230 8.86 2.48 15.70
CA THR A 230 10.19 1.88 15.59
C THR A 230 10.87 1.78 16.94
N LEU A 231 10.89 2.87 17.69
CA LEU A 231 11.49 2.91 19.03
C LEU A 231 10.73 1.98 20.00
N ASN A 232 9.41 1.97 19.94
CA ASN A 232 8.61 1.07 20.77
C ASN A 232 8.89 -0.41 20.45
N SER A 233 9.00 -0.77 19.17
CA SER A 233 9.40 -2.13 18.76
C SER A 233 10.78 -2.50 19.26
N TYR A 234 11.73 -1.57 19.18
CA TYR A 234 13.11 -1.78 19.64
C TYR A 234 13.18 -1.97 21.16
N VAL A 235 12.51 -1.09 21.93
CA VAL A 235 12.45 -1.16 23.39
C VAL A 235 11.75 -2.44 23.86
N GLY A 236 10.67 -2.85 23.20
CA GLY A 236 9.97 -4.09 23.52
C GLY A 236 10.81 -5.37 23.31
N GLN A 237 11.84 -5.31 22.47
CA GLN A 237 12.77 -6.42 22.27
C GLN A 237 13.92 -6.46 23.28
N LEU A 238 14.19 -5.35 23.95
CA LEU A 238 15.25 -5.28 24.97
C LEU A 238 14.80 -5.87 26.32
N GLU A 239 13.58 -6.39 26.42
CA GLU A 239 13.00 -6.96 27.65
C GLU A 239 13.09 -6.04 28.91
N VAL A 240 13.33 -4.73 28.67
CA VAL A 240 13.62 -3.75 29.73
C VAL A 240 12.41 -3.51 30.64
N PHE A 241 11.20 -3.82 30.20
CA PHE A 241 9.97 -3.47 30.88
C PHE A 241 9.10 -4.66 31.32
N GLY A 242 9.65 -5.85 31.42
CA GLY A 242 8.86 -7.04 31.83
C GLY A 242 7.80 -7.42 30.77
N ASP A 243 6.82 -8.24 31.13
CA ASP A 243 5.80 -8.77 30.21
C ASP A 243 5.31 -7.73 29.18
N ALA A 244 5.69 -7.93 27.94
CA ALA A 244 5.35 -7.07 26.81
C ALA A 244 3.81 -6.95 26.57
N ASP A 245 3.02 -7.79 27.22
CA ASP A 245 1.56 -7.75 27.21
C ASP A 245 0.98 -6.59 28.04
N THR A 246 1.74 -6.06 28.99
CA THR A 246 1.30 -4.97 29.88
C THR A 246 1.56 -3.58 29.30
N LEU A 247 2.57 -3.42 28.47
CA LEU A 247 2.75 -2.20 27.67
C LEU A 247 1.78 -2.24 26.51
N LEU A 248 0.54 -1.83 26.79
CA LEU A 248 -0.51 -1.60 25.79
C LEU A 248 -0.19 -2.34 24.48
N ASN A 249 -1.07 -3.12 23.98
CA ASN A 249 -0.95 -3.79 22.69
C ASN A 249 -0.68 -2.76 21.56
N ILE A 250 0.39 -1.96 21.72
CA ILE A 250 0.84 -0.91 20.80
C ILE A 250 1.09 -1.54 19.43
N ARG A 251 1.48 -2.84 19.39
CA ARG A 251 1.52 -3.61 18.15
C ARG A 251 0.17 -3.74 17.46
N ALA A 252 -0.91 -3.94 18.24
CA ALA A 252 -2.26 -3.98 17.69
C ALA A 252 -2.72 -2.59 17.18
N LEU A 253 -2.36 -1.52 17.88
CA LEU A 253 -2.55 -0.15 17.41
C LEU A 253 -1.77 0.13 16.13
N ALA A 254 -0.54 -0.41 16.03
CA ALA A 254 0.30 -0.26 14.84
C ALA A 254 -0.30 -0.96 13.61
N ASN A 255 -1.08 -2.00 13.80
CA ASN A 255 -1.66 -2.73 12.66
C ASN A 255 -2.89 -2.05 12.05
N ASN A 256 -3.69 -1.30 12.80
CA ASN A 256 -4.96 -0.76 12.33
C ASN A 256 -5.04 0.77 12.40
N SER A 257 -4.95 1.35 13.58
CA SER A 257 -5.30 2.76 13.79
C SER A 257 -4.19 3.72 13.42
N VAL A 258 -2.97 3.33 13.64
CA VAL A 258 -1.79 4.18 13.41
C VAL A 258 -1.44 4.28 11.93
N PRO A 259 -1.48 3.20 11.15
CA PRO A 259 -1.37 3.32 9.69
C PRO A 259 -2.39 4.28 9.10
N LEU A 260 -3.60 4.36 9.67
CA LEU A 260 -4.62 5.32 9.24
C LEU A 260 -4.17 6.77 9.49
N LEU A 261 -3.70 7.09 10.70
CA LEU A 261 -3.23 8.44 11.03
C LEU A 261 -1.97 8.82 10.24
N SER A 262 -1.02 7.89 10.13
CA SER A 262 0.18 8.06 9.29
C SER A 262 -0.18 8.30 7.83
N ALA A 263 -1.15 7.55 7.29
CA ALA A 263 -1.63 7.73 5.93
C ALA A 263 -2.28 9.10 5.71
N VAL A 264 -3.04 9.61 6.70
CA VAL A 264 -3.60 10.97 6.64
C VAL A 264 -2.50 12.01 6.58
N CYS A 265 -1.53 11.94 7.48
CA CYS A 265 -0.41 12.88 7.49
C CYS A 265 0.33 12.84 6.15
N PHE A 266 0.71 11.66 5.66
CA PHE A 266 1.42 11.52 4.40
C PHE A 266 0.59 11.98 3.19
N PHE A 267 -0.69 11.65 3.15
CA PHE A 267 -1.61 12.12 2.10
C PHE A 267 -1.68 13.65 2.07
N LEU A 268 -1.77 14.30 3.23
CA LEU A 268 -1.86 15.75 3.36
C LEU A 268 -0.58 16.47 2.91
N VAL A 269 0.60 15.86 3.01
CA VAL A 269 1.83 16.41 2.40
C VAL A 269 1.60 16.77 0.93
N PHE A 270 0.90 15.92 0.19
CA PHE A 270 0.65 16.10 -1.25
C PHE A 270 -0.67 16.83 -1.55
N ALA A 271 -1.67 16.73 -0.67
CA ALA A 271 -3.00 17.31 -0.88
C ALA A 271 -3.12 18.75 -0.41
N SER A 272 -2.30 19.21 0.56
CA SER A 272 -2.38 20.56 1.16
C SER A 272 -2.18 21.73 0.19
N GLY A 273 -1.44 21.53 -0.86
CA GLY A 273 -1.55 22.44 -2.00
C GLY A 273 -0.55 23.60 -2.09
N ARG A 274 0.30 23.83 -1.10
CA ARG A 274 1.17 25.00 -1.04
C ARG A 274 2.57 24.82 -1.64
N TRP A 275 2.96 23.61 -1.96
CA TRP A 275 4.24 23.36 -2.62
C TRP A 275 4.06 22.88 -4.06
N SER A 276 5.03 23.17 -4.91
CA SER A 276 5.03 22.75 -6.30
C SER A 276 5.98 21.56 -6.49
N VAL A 277 5.49 20.52 -7.17
CA VAL A 277 6.37 19.43 -7.60
C VAL A 277 7.28 19.95 -8.71
N PRO A 278 8.61 19.74 -8.64
CA PRO A 278 9.51 20.10 -9.72
C PRO A 278 9.06 19.55 -11.07
N ASN A 279 9.21 20.32 -12.14
CA ASN A 279 8.69 19.98 -13.47
C ASN A 279 9.17 18.62 -14.00
N GLY A 280 10.42 18.24 -13.71
CA GLY A 280 10.97 16.92 -14.06
C GLY A 280 10.24 15.78 -13.36
N VAL A 281 10.06 15.87 -12.04
CA VAL A 281 9.34 14.89 -11.23
C VAL A 281 7.88 14.79 -11.64
N SER A 282 7.23 15.94 -11.89
CA SER A 282 5.85 16.00 -12.37
C SER A 282 5.67 15.25 -13.71
N ARG A 283 6.56 15.50 -14.67
CA ARG A 283 6.53 14.84 -15.99
C ARG A 283 6.72 13.33 -15.85
N LEU A 284 7.69 12.89 -15.04
CA LEU A 284 7.91 11.46 -14.75
C LEU A 284 6.69 10.83 -14.10
N ALA A 285 6.15 11.43 -13.05
CA ALA A 285 4.99 10.91 -12.33
C ALA A 285 3.75 10.79 -13.23
N VAL A 286 3.48 11.79 -14.04
CA VAL A 286 2.38 11.78 -15.02
C VAL A 286 2.61 10.69 -16.08
N GLY A 287 3.86 10.53 -16.57
CA GLY A 287 4.25 9.49 -17.52
C GLY A 287 4.09 8.07 -16.97
N CYS A 288 4.51 7.83 -15.74
CA CYS A 288 4.43 6.52 -15.08
C CYS A 288 3.00 6.15 -14.65
N SER A 289 2.17 7.12 -14.32
CA SER A 289 0.83 6.92 -13.73
C SER A 289 -0.08 5.90 -14.46
N PRO A 290 -0.10 5.78 -15.80
CA PRO A 290 -0.91 4.77 -16.50
C PRO A 290 -0.46 3.31 -16.28
N TYR A 291 0.79 3.11 -15.87
CA TYR A 291 1.45 1.80 -15.78
C TYR A 291 1.60 1.30 -14.34
N ILE A 292 1.42 2.17 -13.34
CA ILE A 292 1.71 1.88 -11.92
C ILE A 292 0.98 0.64 -11.41
N MET A 293 -0.28 0.43 -11.82
CA MET A 293 -1.05 -0.70 -11.31
C MET A 293 -0.45 -2.05 -11.70
N ALA A 294 0.13 -2.15 -12.88
CA ALA A 294 0.79 -3.37 -13.32
C ALA A 294 2.09 -3.64 -12.57
N VAL A 295 2.77 -2.61 -12.08
CA VAL A 295 3.93 -2.78 -11.20
C VAL A 295 3.56 -3.65 -10.00
N TYR A 296 2.43 -3.36 -9.34
CA TYR A 296 1.91 -4.19 -8.24
C TYR A 296 1.61 -5.62 -8.71
N LEU A 297 0.87 -5.77 -9.82
CA LEU A 297 0.44 -7.08 -10.32
C LEU A 297 1.59 -8.00 -10.73
N ILE A 298 2.73 -7.45 -11.13
CA ILE A 298 3.89 -8.23 -11.55
C ILE A 298 4.72 -8.66 -10.34
N HIS A 299 5.21 -7.70 -9.53
CA HIS A 299 6.15 -8.04 -8.46
C HIS A 299 5.49 -8.71 -7.25
N ASP A 300 4.18 -8.54 -7.05
CA ASP A 300 3.41 -9.20 -5.99
C ASP A 300 2.62 -10.42 -6.48
N ASN A 301 2.86 -10.90 -7.70
CA ASN A 301 2.26 -12.13 -8.19
C ASN A 301 2.65 -13.31 -7.29
N VAL A 302 1.66 -14.10 -6.87
CA VAL A 302 1.84 -15.20 -5.91
C VAL A 302 2.93 -16.21 -6.31
N TYR A 303 3.10 -16.44 -7.60
CA TYR A 303 4.13 -17.34 -8.12
C TYR A 303 5.49 -16.67 -8.33
N LEU A 304 5.50 -15.38 -8.72
CA LEU A 304 6.74 -14.63 -8.93
C LEU A 304 7.36 -14.12 -7.63
N ARG A 305 6.55 -13.93 -6.59
CA ARG A 305 6.98 -13.39 -5.30
C ARG A 305 8.13 -14.18 -4.67
N PRO A 306 8.05 -15.52 -4.50
CA PRO A 306 9.15 -16.30 -3.96
C PRO A 306 10.39 -16.26 -4.88
N LEU A 307 10.19 -16.34 -6.20
CA LEU A 307 11.31 -16.26 -7.16
C LEU A 307 12.04 -14.92 -7.06
N LEU A 308 11.29 -13.83 -6.92
CA LEU A 308 11.86 -12.49 -6.80
C LEU A 308 12.57 -12.30 -5.46
N TRP A 309 11.88 -12.52 -4.34
CA TRP A 309 12.38 -12.11 -3.02
C TRP A 309 13.34 -13.12 -2.42
N ASP A 310 13.06 -14.43 -2.54
CA ASP A 310 13.89 -15.50 -1.97
C ASP A 310 14.94 -16.01 -2.98
N GLY A 311 14.62 -15.94 -4.28
CA GLY A 311 15.50 -16.44 -5.35
C GLY A 311 16.53 -15.42 -5.85
N VAL A 312 16.07 -14.22 -6.21
CA VAL A 312 16.90 -13.20 -6.88
C VAL A 312 17.41 -12.15 -5.91
N VAL A 313 16.51 -11.50 -5.17
CA VAL A 313 16.85 -10.34 -4.33
C VAL A 313 17.60 -10.74 -3.06
N ARG A 314 17.12 -11.75 -2.36
CA ARG A 314 17.76 -12.30 -1.13
C ARG A 314 18.21 -11.23 -0.13
N PRO A 315 17.30 -10.41 0.42
CA PRO A 315 17.68 -9.29 1.30
C PRO A 315 18.49 -9.70 2.52
N LEU A 316 18.29 -10.94 3.01
CA LEU A 316 18.96 -11.50 4.18
C LEU A 316 20.48 -11.53 4.04
N ASN A 317 21.02 -11.61 2.82
CA ASN A 317 22.47 -11.60 2.58
C ASN A 317 23.12 -10.26 2.95
N TYR A 318 22.32 -9.20 3.11
CA TYR A 318 22.81 -7.84 3.37
C TYR A 318 22.49 -7.33 4.78
N VAL A 319 21.80 -8.09 5.60
CA VAL A 319 21.32 -7.63 6.93
C VAL A 319 22.44 -7.20 7.86
N ASN A 320 23.61 -7.82 7.79
CA ASN A 320 24.80 -7.48 8.58
C ASN A 320 25.81 -6.63 7.80
N SER A 321 25.40 -5.99 6.69
CA SER A 321 26.27 -5.20 5.82
C SER A 321 25.84 -3.73 5.79
N CYS A 322 26.80 -2.81 5.67
CA CYS A 322 26.54 -1.39 5.39
C CYS A 322 25.83 -1.17 4.04
N TRP A 323 25.80 -2.17 3.17
CA TRP A 323 25.10 -2.14 1.89
C TRP A 323 23.61 -2.42 1.99
N PHE A 324 23.06 -2.75 3.16
CA PHE A 324 21.63 -3.08 3.31
C PHE A 324 20.71 -2.00 2.76
N LEU A 325 20.87 -0.75 3.20
CA LEU A 325 20.02 0.36 2.75
C LEU A 325 20.27 0.76 1.28
N PRO A 326 21.52 0.93 0.80
CA PRO A 326 21.80 1.14 -0.61
C PRO A 326 21.22 0.03 -1.50
N TYR A 327 21.34 -1.23 -1.08
CA TYR A 327 20.77 -2.36 -1.81
C TYR A 327 19.25 -2.32 -1.85
N CYS A 328 18.58 -2.04 -0.73
CA CYS A 328 17.13 -1.85 -0.69
C CYS A 328 16.67 -0.79 -1.71
N VAL A 329 17.30 0.37 -1.71
CA VAL A 329 16.98 1.46 -2.65
C VAL A 329 17.18 1.01 -4.10
N ALA A 330 18.32 0.38 -4.41
CA ALA A 330 18.61 -0.13 -5.75
C ALA A 330 17.58 -1.14 -6.22
N VAL A 331 17.18 -2.10 -5.37
CA VAL A 331 16.17 -3.10 -5.66
C VAL A 331 14.80 -2.46 -5.89
N VAL A 332 14.38 -1.53 -5.03
CA VAL A 332 13.08 -0.83 -5.18
C VAL A 332 13.01 -0.13 -6.54
N VAL A 333 14.07 0.59 -6.93
CA VAL A 333 14.12 1.28 -8.22
C VAL A 333 14.15 0.28 -9.37
N ALA A 334 14.97 -0.76 -9.29
CA ALA A 334 15.08 -1.77 -10.34
C ALA A 334 13.76 -2.50 -10.58
N VAL A 335 13.10 -2.98 -9.52
CA VAL A 335 11.79 -3.66 -9.62
C VAL A 335 10.73 -2.71 -10.19
N PHE A 336 10.70 -1.45 -9.74
CA PHE A 336 9.77 -0.46 -10.27
C PHE A 336 9.96 -0.24 -11.77
N VAL A 337 11.20 0.01 -12.22
CA VAL A 337 11.51 0.28 -13.62
C VAL A 337 11.24 -0.94 -14.50
N LEU A 338 11.67 -2.13 -14.08
CA LEU A 338 11.45 -3.37 -14.82
C LEU A 338 9.96 -3.66 -15.02
N CYS A 339 9.17 -3.64 -13.94
CA CYS A 339 7.73 -3.90 -14.01
C CYS A 339 6.99 -2.84 -14.86
N LEU A 340 7.40 -1.58 -14.74
CA LEU A 340 6.84 -0.48 -15.52
C LEU A 340 7.15 -0.65 -17.01
N SER A 341 8.37 -1.08 -17.35
CA SER A 341 8.80 -1.37 -18.72
C SER A 341 8.00 -2.52 -19.35
N VAL A 342 7.76 -3.60 -18.60
CA VAL A 342 6.92 -4.72 -19.04
C VAL A 342 5.52 -4.24 -19.41
N GLU A 343 4.89 -3.43 -18.56
CA GLU A 343 3.55 -2.91 -18.84
C GLU A 343 3.54 -1.92 -20.01
N TYR A 344 4.56 -1.09 -20.13
CA TYR A 344 4.70 -0.19 -21.29
C TYR A 344 4.73 -0.98 -22.60
N VAL A 345 5.57 -2.02 -22.66
CA VAL A 345 5.66 -2.90 -23.84
C VAL A 345 4.32 -3.59 -24.10
N ARG A 346 3.69 -4.16 -23.07
CA ARG A 346 2.37 -4.80 -23.21
C ARG A 346 1.34 -3.83 -23.81
N GLN A 347 1.26 -2.60 -23.31
CA GLN A 347 0.29 -1.63 -23.83
C GLN A 347 0.60 -1.23 -25.28
N LYS A 348 1.87 -1.15 -25.67
CA LYS A 348 2.27 -0.89 -27.05
C LYS A 348 1.83 -2.04 -27.99
N VAL A 349 2.12 -3.29 -27.61
CA VAL A 349 1.70 -4.48 -28.37
C VAL A 349 0.18 -4.51 -28.54
N VAL A 350 -0.59 -4.33 -27.44
CA VAL A 350 -2.05 -4.29 -27.51
C VAL A 350 -2.56 -3.15 -28.40
N SER A 351 -1.86 -2.01 -28.43
CA SER A 351 -2.25 -0.88 -29.29
C SER A 351 -2.00 -1.14 -30.78
N ILE A 352 -1.01 -1.97 -31.12
CA ILE A 352 -0.71 -2.39 -32.51
C ILE A 352 -1.76 -3.40 -32.98
N ILE A 353 -2.09 -4.40 -32.15
CA ILE A 353 -3.07 -5.45 -32.51
C ILE A 353 -4.49 -4.88 -32.72
N LYS A 354 -4.80 -3.74 -32.09
CA LYS A 354 -6.13 -3.09 -32.21
C LYS A 354 -6.27 -2.14 -33.40
N LYS A 355 -5.20 -1.89 -34.13
CA LYS A 355 -5.19 -1.14 -35.39
C LYS A 355 -5.39 -2.08 -36.59
#